data_7728c06b63b5624c50e6baab25342f1b
#
_entry.id   7728c06b63b5624c50e6baab25342f1b
#
_cell.length_a   1.000
_cell.length_b   1.000
_cell.length_c   1.000
_cell.angle_alpha   90.00
_cell.angle_beta   90.00
_cell.angle_gamma   90.00
#
_symmetry.space_group_name_H-M   'P 1'
#
loop_
_entity.id
_entity.type
_entity.pdbx_description
1 polymer ?
#
loop_
_entity_poly.entity_id
_entity_poly.type
_entity_poly.pdbx_seq_one_letter_code
_entity_poly.pdbx_strand_id
1 'polypeptide(L)' 'MIEVPITEAAIGSTIAAPVYSADGTLLVIDGASVSAQILKMLPKFGIEKIYVSEIFKETIDEKLMKFLVEKLIEENS' A
#
# COMPACT_ATOMS: atom_id res chain seq x y z
N MET A 1 -1.65 -6.85 10.88
CA MET A 1 -0.86 -7.31 9.72
C MET A 1 -1.80 -8.00 8.74
N ILE A 2 -1.79 -7.57 7.50
CA ILE A 2 -2.73 -8.01 6.48
C ILE A 2 -1.92 -8.54 5.30
N GLU A 3 -2.25 -9.77 4.86
CA GLU A 3 -1.65 -10.33 3.65
C GLU A 3 -2.40 -9.80 2.42
N VAL A 4 -1.67 -9.27 1.46
CA VAL A 4 -2.25 -8.76 0.21
C VAL A 4 -1.46 -9.30 -0.98
N PRO A 5 -2.14 -9.64 -2.09
CA PRO A 5 -1.43 -9.94 -3.33
C PRO A 5 -0.68 -8.70 -3.82
N ILE A 6 0.48 -8.88 -4.42
CA ILE A 6 1.26 -7.74 -4.94
C ILE A 6 0.51 -6.97 -6.02
N THR A 7 -0.41 -7.62 -6.74
CA THR A 7 -1.25 -6.97 -7.75
C THR A 7 -2.26 -6.00 -7.15
N GLU A 8 -2.56 -6.14 -5.85
CA GLU A 8 -3.52 -5.30 -5.13
C GLU A 8 -2.87 -4.45 -4.06
N ALA A 9 -1.56 -4.56 -3.88
CA ALA A 9 -0.84 -3.79 -2.88
C ALA A 9 -0.84 -2.30 -3.24
N ALA A 10 -1.24 -1.47 -2.29
CA ALA A 10 -1.30 -0.02 -2.49
C ALA A 10 0.07 0.61 -2.26
N ILE A 11 0.51 1.45 -3.19
CA ILE A 11 1.72 2.25 -3.05
C ILE A 11 1.53 3.20 -1.86
N GLY A 12 2.53 3.26 -0.99
CA GLY A 12 2.47 4.05 0.25
C GLY A 12 2.12 3.24 1.48
N SER A 13 1.64 2.01 1.33
CA SER A 13 1.41 1.11 2.47
C SER A 13 2.73 0.75 3.13
N THR A 14 2.69 0.43 4.41
CA THR A 14 3.88 0.04 5.17
C THR A 14 4.02 -1.48 5.21
N ILE A 15 5.19 -1.98 4.85
CA ILE A 15 5.51 -3.41 4.95
C ILE A 15 5.53 -3.81 6.43
N ALA A 16 4.73 -4.79 6.80
CA ALA A 16 4.59 -5.23 8.19
C ALA A 16 5.51 -6.40 8.55
N ALA A 17 5.98 -7.15 7.56
CA ALA A 17 6.87 -8.27 7.79
C ALA A 17 7.96 -8.28 6.71
N PRO A 18 9.21 -8.64 7.06
CA PRO A 18 10.28 -8.69 6.07
C PRO A 18 9.96 -9.70 4.96
N VAL A 19 10.39 -9.38 3.73
CA VAL A 19 10.17 -10.23 2.56
C VAL A 19 11.50 -10.87 2.17
N TYR A 20 11.52 -12.20 2.09
CA TYR A 20 12.71 -12.98 1.72
C TYR A 20 12.46 -13.72 0.41
N SER A 21 13.52 -13.88 -0.37
CA SER A 21 13.48 -14.74 -1.54
C SER A 21 13.52 -16.21 -1.12
N ALA A 22 13.34 -17.12 -2.08
CA ALA A 22 13.34 -18.57 -1.82
C ALA A 22 14.66 -19.06 -1.22
N ASP A 23 15.78 -18.39 -1.50
CA ASP A 23 17.10 -18.73 -0.96
C ASP A 23 17.42 -18.07 0.38
N GLY A 24 16.46 -17.33 0.95
CA GLY A 24 16.63 -16.66 2.23
C GLY A 24 17.22 -15.26 2.17
N THR A 25 17.41 -14.71 0.98
CA THR A 25 17.92 -13.34 0.83
C THR A 25 16.84 -12.33 1.18
N LEU A 26 17.17 -11.36 2.03
CA LEU A 26 16.26 -10.28 2.40
C LEU A 26 16.04 -9.34 1.21
N LEU A 27 14.80 -9.22 0.78
CA LEU A 27 14.42 -8.36 -0.34
C LEU A 27 13.87 -7.01 0.12
N VAL A 28 13.01 -7.01 1.14
CA VAL A 28 12.40 -5.80 1.69
C VAL A 28 12.35 -5.94 3.21
N ILE A 29 12.74 -4.89 3.91
CA ILE A 29 12.66 -4.85 5.37
C ILE A 29 11.26 -4.45 5.82
N ASP A 30 10.87 -4.88 7.02
CA ASP A 30 9.67 -4.38 7.69
C ASP A 30 9.82 -2.89 7.97
N GLY A 31 8.73 -2.16 7.90
CA GLY A 31 8.73 -0.71 8.04
C GLY A 31 8.97 0.06 6.75
N ALA A 32 9.40 -0.61 5.67
CA ALA A 32 9.58 0.03 4.38
C ALA A 32 8.23 0.38 3.75
N SER A 33 8.19 1.43 2.96
CA SER A 33 6.99 1.81 2.21
C SER A 33 6.93 1.06 0.88
N VAL A 34 5.74 0.60 0.54
CA VAL A 34 5.50 -0.05 -0.77
C VAL A 34 5.65 1.00 -1.86
N SER A 35 6.47 0.70 -2.85
CA SER A 35 6.71 1.56 -4.01
C SER A 35 6.50 0.78 -5.30
N ALA A 36 6.34 1.50 -6.43
CA ALA A 36 6.22 0.86 -7.74
C ALA A 36 7.46 0.01 -8.06
N GLN A 37 8.63 0.45 -7.63
CA GLN A 37 9.89 -0.27 -7.83
C GLN A 37 9.88 -1.61 -7.09
N ILE A 38 9.43 -1.61 -5.84
CA ILE A 38 9.29 -2.84 -5.04
C ILE A 38 8.31 -3.79 -5.70
N LEU A 39 7.16 -3.30 -6.13
CA LEU A 39 6.13 -4.11 -6.77
C LEU A 39 6.57 -4.71 -8.10
N LYS A 40 7.50 -4.06 -8.80
CA LYS A 40 8.10 -4.60 -10.02
C LYS A 40 9.19 -5.63 -9.73
N MET A 41 9.90 -5.46 -8.62
CA MET A 41 11.00 -6.34 -8.24
C MET A 41 10.50 -7.68 -7.70
N LEU A 42 9.50 -7.67 -6.82
CA LEU A 42 9.05 -8.86 -6.11
C LEU A 42 8.66 -10.04 -7.01
N PRO A 43 7.92 -9.84 -8.12
CA PRO A 43 7.57 -10.96 -9.00
C PRO A 43 8.78 -11.66 -9.62
N LYS A 44 9.88 -10.93 -9.81
CA LYS A 44 11.13 -11.49 -10.36
C LYS A 44 11.74 -12.53 -9.43
N PHE A 45 11.44 -12.47 -8.13
CA PHE A 45 11.90 -13.40 -7.13
C PHE A 45 10.83 -14.43 -6.74
N GLY A 46 9.71 -14.47 -7.48
CA GLY A 46 8.63 -15.41 -7.22
C GLY A 46 7.72 -15.02 -6.07
N ILE A 47 7.79 -13.79 -5.60
CA ILE A 47 6.94 -13.29 -4.52
C ILE A 47 5.60 -12.86 -5.09
N GLU A 48 4.52 -13.43 -4.57
CA GLU A 48 3.16 -13.15 -5.03
C GLU A 48 2.34 -12.33 -4.02
N LYS A 49 2.73 -12.40 -2.73
CA LYS A 49 2.00 -11.77 -1.63
C LYS A 49 2.97 -11.09 -0.68
N ILE A 50 2.49 -10.04 -0.02
CA ILE A 50 3.24 -9.34 1.01
C ILE A 50 2.32 -9.06 2.20
N TYR A 51 2.92 -8.79 3.36
CA TYR A 51 2.19 -8.37 4.55
C TYR A 51 2.35 -6.87 4.75
N VAL A 52 1.22 -6.18 4.94
CA VAL A 52 1.20 -4.74 5.21
C VAL A 52 0.53 -4.49 6.56
N SER A 53 0.88 -3.38 7.22
CA SER A 53 0.33 -3.04 8.53
C SER A 53 -1.12 -2.61 8.45
N GLU A 54 -1.50 -1.96 7.34
CA GLU A 54 -2.86 -1.51 7.11
C GLU A 54 -3.11 -1.42 5.61
N ILE A 55 -4.39 -1.53 5.23
CA ILE A 55 -4.79 -1.32 3.84
C ILE A 55 -5.02 0.17 3.64
N PHE A 56 -4.33 0.75 2.65
CA PHE A 56 -4.57 2.12 2.24
C PHE A 56 -5.91 2.15 1.50
N LYS A 57 -6.94 2.68 2.16
CA LYS A 57 -8.27 2.77 1.56
C LYS A 57 -8.49 4.17 0.97
N GLU A 58 -8.75 4.23 -0.31
CA GLU A 58 -9.13 5.46 -0.99
C GLU A 58 -10.41 6.08 -0.42
N THR A 59 -11.22 5.27 0.26
CA THR A 59 -12.46 5.71 0.90
C THR A 59 -12.26 6.84 1.92
N ILE A 60 -11.08 6.96 2.54
CA ILE A 60 -10.77 8.08 3.44
C ILE A 60 -10.68 9.38 2.64
N ASP A 61 -10.02 9.32 1.49
CA ASP A 61 -9.89 10.47 0.59
C ASP A 61 -11.24 10.89 0.00
N GLU A 62 -12.10 9.93 -0.30
CA GLU A 62 -13.46 10.22 -0.77
C GLU A 62 -14.27 10.98 0.26
N LYS A 63 -14.20 10.60 1.53
CA LYS A 63 -14.90 11.31 2.61
C LYS A 63 -14.36 12.71 2.78
N LEU A 64 -13.06 12.89 2.69
CA LEU A 64 -12.42 14.19 2.80
C LEU A 64 -12.82 15.07 1.62
N MET A 65 -12.78 14.54 0.41
CA MET A 65 -13.18 15.24 -0.79
C MET A 65 -14.64 15.67 -0.75
N LYS A 66 -15.51 14.78 -0.28
CA LYS A 66 -16.94 15.06 -0.14
C LYS A 66 -17.17 16.21 0.86
N PHE A 67 -16.46 16.19 1.98
CA PHE A 67 -16.52 17.23 2.99
C PHE A 67 -16.07 18.58 2.43
N LEU A 68 -14.99 18.61 1.66
CA LEU A 68 -14.47 19.81 1.03
C LEU A 68 -15.43 20.37 -0.03
N VAL A 69 -16.04 19.50 -0.82
CA VAL A 69 -17.02 19.91 -1.83
C VAL A 69 -18.25 20.53 -1.18
N GLU A 70 -18.77 19.94 -0.11
CA GLU A 70 -19.90 20.47 0.64
C GLU A 70 -19.59 21.85 1.23
N LYS A 71 -18.39 22.03 1.77
CA LYS A 71 -17.98 23.34 2.28
C LYS A 71 -17.89 24.40 1.19
N LEU A 72 -17.37 24.05 0.02
CA LEU A 72 -17.29 24.96 -1.12
C LEU A 72 -18.66 25.38 -1.59
N ILE A 73 -19.60 24.46 -1.61
CA ILE A 73 -21.00 24.75 -1.99
C ILE A 73 -21.63 25.69 -0.97
N GLU A 74 -21.40 25.50 0.31
CA GLU A 74 -21.93 26.38 1.37
C GLU A 74 -21.36 27.81 1.28
N GLU A 75 -20.07 27.92 0.99
CA GLU A 75 -19.42 29.23 0.86
C GLU A 75 -19.88 30.02 -0.38
N ASN A 76 -20.32 29.31 -1.41
CA ASN A 76 -20.76 29.93 -2.65
C ASN A 76 -22.29 30.16 -2.74
N SER A 77 -23.04 29.76 -1.74
CA SER A 77 -24.49 29.92 -1.72
C SER A 77 -24.97 31.19 -1.03
#